data_6683e2f0dddc3b9a1e917e5d131251fa
#
_entry.id   6683e2f0dddc3b9a1e917e5d131251fa
#
_cell.length_a   1.000
_cell.length_b   1.000
_cell.length_c   1.000
_cell.angle_alpha   90.00
_cell.angle_beta   90.00
_cell.angle_gamma   90.00
#
_symmetry.space_group_name_H-M   'P 1'
#
loop_
_entity.id
_entity.type
_entity.pdbx_description
1 polymer ?
#
loop_
_entity_poly.entity_id
_entity_poly.type
_entity_poly.pdbx_seq_one_letter_code
_entity_poly.pdbx_strand_id
1 'polypeptide(L)'
;LVGAASWHDVLSHILSTQGFNTIMLSLKTSIAVVVLTLIVGFPVAYILALKQFRGKAVLDTLIDLPIVMPPLVTGLCLLLLLNPSNPFGRLLQQWGIELLFSPYGIVLAQFFVASPFFIKTARESIAAIPSNLLSASATLKASDFYTFRNVILPLCRKGASTGLAMTWARALGEFGATAMVAGNIPGKTETMTIAIYMEAMSGGLNRSISTALVLVLFSFTLLFILKIQAGRQYEY
;
A
#
# COMPACT_ATOMS: atom_id res chain seq x y z
N LEU A 1 -17.02 -13.43 15.18
CA LEU A 1 -17.57 -12.20 14.58
C LEU A 1 -18.99 -12.44 14.03
N VAL A 2 -19.21 -13.46 13.20
CA VAL A 2 -20.51 -13.73 12.51
C VAL A 2 -21.66 -14.04 13.48
N GLY A 3 -21.39 -14.52 14.67
CA GLY A 3 -22.41 -14.83 15.70
C GLY A 3 -22.74 -13.66 16.66
N ALA A 4 -22.02 -12.55 16.56
CA ALA A 4 -22.11 -11.45 17.52
C ALA A 4 -22.88 -10.22 16.98
N ALA A 5 -23.15 -10.14 15.69
CA ALA A 5 -23.92 -9.05 15.08
C ALA A 5 -25.12 -9.58 14.30
N SER A 6 -26.23 -8.88 14.37
CA SER A 6 -27.41 -9.13 13.52
C SER A 6 -27.07 -8.75 12.07
N TRP A 7 -27.41 -9.59 11.10
CA TRP A 7 -27.23 -9.28 9.68
C TRP A 7 -27.95 -7.99 9.25
N HIS A 8 -29.06 -7.69 9.91
CA HIS A 8 -29.80 -6.46 9.69
C HIS A 8 -28.96 -5.23 10.11
N ASP A 9 -28.29 -5.29 11.27
CA ASP A 9 -27.43 -4.20 11.76
C ASP A 9 -26.22 -4.02 10.87
N VAL A 10 -25.61 -5.11 10.39
CA VAL A 10 -24.49 -5.06 9.44
C VAL A 10 -24.89 -4.36 8.15
N LEU A 11 -26.01 -4.77 7.54
CA LEU A 11 -26.50 -4.15 6.30
C LEU A 11 -26.90 -2.70 6.49
N SER A 12 -27.61 -2.37 7.57
CA SER A 12 -28.02 -0.98 7.85
C SER A 12 -26.82 -0.05 8.06
N HIS A 13 -25.75 -0.55 8.71
CA HIS A 13 -24.52 0.23 8.90
C HIS A 13 -23.77 0.44 7.59
N ILE A 14 -23.60 -0.61 6.78
CA ILE A 14 -22.92 -0.53 5.47
C ILE A 14 -23.65 0.42 4.52
N LEU A 15 -25.00 0.39 4.53
CA LEU A 15 -25.84 1.24 3.68
C LEU A 15 -25.99 2.66 4.24
N SER A 16 -25.56 2.91 5.47
CA SER A 16 -25.54 4.28 6.01
C SER A 16 -24.54 5.15 5.23
N THR A 17 -24.84 6.43 5.12
CA THR A 17 -23.95 7.39 4.42
C THR A 17 -22.53 7.37 5.02
N GLN A 18 -22.41 7.26 6.35
CA GLN A 18 -21.11 7.21 7.03
C GLN A 18 -20.36 5.91 6.69
N GLY A 19 -21.00 4.74 6.86
CA GLY A 19 -20.38 3.45 6.57
C GLY A 19 -19.92 3.36 5.10
N PHE A 20 -20.77 3.77 4.16
CA PHE A 20 -20.44 3.80 2.74
C PHE A 20 -19.24 4.70 2.43
N ASN A 21 -19.21 5.92 2.99
CA ASN A 21 -18.09 6.85 2.79
C ASN A 21 -16.78 6.32 3.37
N THR A 22 -16.81 5.70 4.54
CA THR A 22 -15.64 5.07 5.18
C THR A 22 -15.07 3.93 4.34
N ILE A 23 -15.94 3.05 3.82
CA ILE A 23 -15.55 1.96 2.90
C ILE A 23 -14.95 2.53 1.62
N MET A 24 -15.65 3.48 1.00
CA MET A 24 -15.22 4.08 -0.27
C MET A 24 -13.90 4.84 -0.12
N LEU A 25 -13.70 5.55 0.99
CA LEU A 25 -12.43 6.23 1.29
C LEU A 25 -11.28 5.22 1.39
N SER A 26 -11.47 4.14 2.17
CA SER A 26 -10.44 3.12 2.35
C SER A 26 -10.07 2.43 1.03
N LEU A 27 -11.04 2.13 0.18
CA LEU A 27 -10.80 1.55 -1.13
C LEU A 27 -10.08 2.53 -2.07
N LYS A 28 -10.55 3.77 -2.14
CA LYS A 28 -9.92 4.81 -3.00
C LYS A 28 -8.48 5.08 -2.60
N THR A 29 -8.21 5.24 -1.31
CA THR A 29 -6.85 5.52 -0.82
C THR A 29 -5.94 4.31 -1.02
N SER A 30 -6.37 3.10 -0.72
CA SER A 30 -5.55 1.89 -0.92
C SER A 30 -5.27 1.61 -2.41
N ILE A 31 -6.22 1.86 -3.31
CA ILE A 31 -6.00 1.77 -4.77
C ILE A 31 -5.02 2.85 -5.22
N ALA A 32 -5.16 4.09 -4.74
CA ALA A 32 -4.21 5.16 -5.04
C ALA A 32 -2.79 4.81 -4.60
N VAL A 33 -2.64 4.14 -3.45
CA VAL A 33 -1.34 3.61 -2.98
C VAL A 33 -0.77 2.57 -3.94
N VAL A 34 -1.58 1.64 -4.43
CA VAL A 34 -1.13 0.62 -5.41
C VAL A 34 -0.63 1.29 -6.69
N VAL A 35 -1.37 2.26 -7.21
CA VAL A 35 -0.98 3.02 -8.42
C VAL A 35 0.32 3.79 -8.17
N LEU A 36 0.41 4.51 -7.05
CA LEU A 36 1.61 5.25 -6.68
C LEU A 36 2.82 4.33 -6.50
N THR A 37 2.61 3.17 -5.86
CA THR A 37 3.65 2.15 -5.68
C THR A 37 4.12 1.58 -7.02
N LEU A 38 3.23 1.39 -7.98
CA LEU A 38 3.62 0.95 -9.32
C LEU A 38 4.47 2.00 -10.03
N ILE A 39 4.06 3.27 -9.96
CA ILE A 39 4.76 4.38 -10.63
C ILE A 39 6.13 4.65 -10.01
N VAL A 40 6.24 4.67 -8.68
CA VAL A 40 7.47 5.01 -7.97
C VAL A 40 8.28 3.76 -7.62
N GLY A 41 7.62 2.73 -7.12
CA GLY A 41 8.27 1.52 -6.62
C GLY A 41 8.87 0.66 -7.71
N PHE A 42 8.25 0.61 -8.91
CA PHE A 42 8.79 -0.21 -9.99
C PHE A 42 10.15 0.31 -10.50
N PRO A 43 10.32 1.61 -10.82
CA PRO A 43 11.65 2.16 -11.14
C PRO A 43 12.68 1.95 -10.04
N VAL A 44 12.29 2.09 -8.77
CA VAL A 44 13.18 1.83 -7.62
C VAL A 44 13.61 0.36 -7.59
N ALA A 45 12.66 -0.57 -7.72
CA ALA A 45 12.94 -2.01 -7.76
C ALA A 45 13.86 -2.36 -8.93
N TYR A 46 13.63 -1.78 -10.11
CA TYR A 46 14.45 -1.96 -11.31
C TYR A 46 15.90 -1.51 -11.09
N ILE A 47 16.10 -0.30 -10.54
CA ILE A 47 17.42 0.23 -10.25
C ILE A 47 18.13 -0.63 -9.22
N LEU A 48 17.44 -1.01 -8.15
CA LEU A 48 18.01 -1.85 -7.10
C LEU A 48 18.33 -3.28 -7.58
N ALA A 49 17.59 -3.82 -8.54
CA ALA A 49 17.87 -5.15 -9.10
C ALA A 49 19.10 -5.15 -10.01
N LEU A 50 19.19 -4.20 -10.94
CA LEU A 50 20.14 -4.27 -12.07
C LEU A 50 21.36 -3.37 -11.93
N LYS A 51 21.27 -2.30 -11.12
CA LYS A 51 22.38 -1.34 -11.00
C LYS A 51 23.19 -1.54 -9.73
N GLN A 52 24.49 -1.31 -9.84
CA GLN A 52 25.41 -1.22 -8.71
C GLN A 52 25.87 0.23 -8.58
N PHE A 53 25.66 0.84 -7.41
CA PHE A 53 26.06 2.21 -7.12
C PHE A 53 26.41 2.38 -5.65
N ARG A 54 27.20 3.43 -5.36
CA ARG A 54 27.55 3.76 -3.97
C ARG A 54 26.28 4.18 -3.22
N GLY A 55 26.05 3.61 -2.01
CA GLY A 55 24.87 3.89 -1.21
C GLY A 55 23.67 2.96 -1.47
N LYS A 56 23.79 1.97 -2.40
CA LYS A 56 22.71 0.99 -2.64
C LYS A 56 22.24 0.30 -1.37
N ALA A 57 23.17 -0.14 -0.51
CA ALA A 57 22.84 -0.79 0.76
C ALA A 57 22.06 0.14 1.71
N VAL A 58 22.41 1.43 1.76
CA VAL A 58 21.71 2.43 2.57
C VAL A 58 20.29 2.62 2.07
N LEU A 59 20.11 2.79 0.75
CA LEU A 59 18.78 2.95 0.14
C LEU A 59 17.91 1.70 0.37
N ASP A 60 18.48 0.52 0.22
CA ASP A 60 17.82 -0.76 0.47
C ASP A 60 17.34 -0.85 1.94
N THR A 61 18.22 -0.51 2.89
CA THR A 61 17.89 -0.48 4.31
C THR A 61 16.80 0.55 4.63
N LEU A 62 16.84 1.73 4.01
CA LEU A 62 15.83 2.77 4.21
C LEU A 62 14.46 2.33 3.69
N ILE A 63 14.41 1.58 2.58
CA ILE A 63 13.17 1.01 2.05
C ILE A 63 12.63 -0.09 2.98
N ASP A 64 13.50 -0.88 3.60
CA ASP A 64 13.12 -1.95 4.52
C ASP A 64 12.69 -1.43 5.91
N LEU A 65 13.13 -0.24 6.28
CA LEU A 65 12.89 0.32 7.61
C LEU A 65 11.39 0.33 8.01
N PRO A 66 10.43 0.74 7.16
CA PRO A 66 9.01 0.72 7.51
C PRO A 66 8.43 -0.67 7.77
N ILE A 67 9.07 -1.74 7.27
CA ILE A 67 8.61 -3.12 7.53
C ILE A 67 8.87 -3.50 9.00
N VAL A 68 9.99 -3.04 9.56
CA VAL A 68 10.43 -3.38 10.91
C VAL A 68 9.87 -2.41 11.95
N MET A 69 9.66 -1.16 11.57
CA MET A 69 9.14 -0.14 12.48
C MET A 69 7.66 -0.39 12.84
N PRO A 70 7.28 -0.23 14.13
CA PRO A 70 5.88 -0.20 14.50
C PRO A 70 5.13 0.90 13.71
N PRO A 71 3.96 0.62 13.13
CA PRO A 71 3.22 1.59 12.30
C PRO A 71 2.93 2.92 13.00
N LEU A 72 2.64 2.91 14.29
CA LEU A 72 2.44 4.13 15.09
C LEU A 72 3.70 5.00 15.14
N VAL A 73 4.88 4.38 15.29
CA VAL A 73 6.17 5.10 15.30
C VAL A 73 6.45 5.69 13.92
N THR A 74 6.22 4.92 12.87
CA THR A 74 6.31 5.41 11.48
C THR A 74 5.41 6.61 11.25
N GLY A 75 4.15 6.53 11.71
CA GLY A 75 3.20 7.63 11.62
C GLY A 75 3.63 8.86 12.40
N LEU A 76 4.18 8.69 13.61
CA LEU A 76 4.73 9.79 14.41
C LEU A 76 5.91 10.47 13.70
N CYS A 77 6.83 9.71 13.12
CA CYS A 77 7.94 10.27 12.35
C CYS A 77 7.44 11.07 11.14
N LEU A 78 6.45 10.56 10.41
CA LEU A 78 5.83 11.27 9.30
C LEU A 78 5.10 12.54 9.77
N LEU A 79 4.34 12.47 10.87
CA LEU A 79 3.66 13.62 11.45
C LEU A 79 4.66 14.74 11.81
N LEU A 80 5.76 14.40 12.48
CA LEU A 80 6.80 15.36 12.84
C LEU A 80 7.51 15.94 11.61
N LEU A 81 7.78 15.12 10.61
CA LEU A 81 8.41 15.57 9.36
C LEU A 81 7.52 16.52 8.57
N LEU A 82 6.22 16.25 8.50
CA LEU A 82 5.25 17.03 7.74
C LEU A 82 4.70 18.23 8.48
N ASN A 83 4.96 18.36 9.79
CA ASN A 83 4.49 19.47 10.60
C ASN A 83 5.13 20.78 10.12
N PRO A 84 4.35 21.89 10.00
CA PRO A 84 4.87 23.21 9.59
C PRO A 84 5.97 23.80 10.49
N SER A 85 6.13 23.30 11.72
CA SER A 85 7.27 23.65 12.57
C SER A 85 8.61 23.11 12.04
N ASN A 86 8.56 22.05 11.21
CA ASN A 86 9.72 21.47 10.55
C ASN A 86 10.00 22.21 9.23
N PRO A 87 11.26 22.43 8.83
CA PRO A 87 11.59 23.10 7.57
C PRO A 87 10.94 22.43 6.34
N PHE A 88 10.87 21.11 6.29
CA PHE A 88 10.25 20.38 5.20
C PHE A 88 8.73 20.59 5.17
N GLY A 89 8.05 20.47 6.30
CA GLY A 89 6.60 20.72 6.40
C GLY A 89 6.24 22.16 6.05
N ARG A 90 7.08 23.12 6.46
CA ARG A 90 6.92 24.55 6.10
C ARG A 90 7.03 24.78 4.60
N LEU A 91 7.97 24.11 3.92
CA LEU A 91 8.13 24.19 2.47
C LEU A 91 6.88 23.66 1.75
N LEU A 92 6.33 22.52 2.18
CA LEU A 92 5.09 21.97 1.64
C LEU A 92 3.92 22.95 1.81
N GLN A 93 3.80 23.55 2.98
CA GLN A 93 2.76 24.55 3.27
C GLN A 93 2.88 25.78 2.36
N GLN A 94 4.10 26.27 2.11
CA GLN A 94 4.35 27.40 1.18
C GLN A 94 3.92 27.07 -0.25
N TRP A 95 3.97 25.79 -0.64
CA TRP A 95 3.48 25.33 -1.96
C TRP A 95 1.99 25.01 -1.95
N GLY A 96 1.29 25.26 -0.85
CA GLY A 96 -0.14 24.94 -0.72
C GLY A 96 -0.45 23.47 -0.60
N ILE A 97 0.54 22.64 -0.25
CA ILE A 97 0.38 21.17 -0.13
C ILE A 97 0.08 20.84 1.34
N GLU A 98 -1.19 20.53 1.61
CA GLU A 98 -1.67 20.12 2.95
C GLU A 98 -1.83 18.60 2.98
N LEU A 99 -0.85 17.91 3.57
CA LEU A 99 -0.88 16.45 3.72
C LEU A 99 -1.48 16.01 5.06
N LEU A 100 -1.20 16.75 6.15
CA LEU A 100 -1.72 16.39 7.47
C LEU A 100 -3.25 16.56 7.52
N PHE A 101 -3.92 15.65 8.22
CA PHE A 101 -5.37 15.64 8.41
C PHE A 101 -6.18 15.71 7.12
N SER A 102 -5.65 15.05 6.06
CA SER A 102 -6.23 15.01 4.73
C SER A 102 -6.24 13.59 4.13
N PRO A 103 -7.06 13.31 3.11
CA PRO A 103 -7.01 12.04 2.38
C PRO A 103 -5.64 11.77 1.73
N TYR A 104 -4.92 12.81 1.35
CA TYR A 104 -3.54 12.69 0.82
C TYR A 104 -2.56 12.18 1.89
N GLY A 105 -2.77 12.59 3.15
CA GLY A 105 -2.01 12.06 4.28
C GLY A 105 -2.25 10.57 4.52
N ILE A 106 -3.48 10.08 4.30
CA ILE A 106 -3.78 8.64 4.33
C ILE A 106 -2.95 7.92 3.28
N VAL A 107 -3.00 8.39 2.02
CA VAL A 107 -2.27 7.79 0.90
C VAL A 107 -0.76 7.79 1.18
N LEU A 108 -0.22 8.88 1.70
CA LEU A 108 1.20 8.98 2.02
C LEU A 108 1.61 7.99 3.12
N ALA A 109 0.85 7.93 4.22
CA ALA A 109 1.12 7.02 5.33
C ALA A 109 1.03 5.54 4.88
N GLN A 110 -0.03 5.19 4.15
CA GLN A 110 -0.22 3.86 3.59
C GLN A 110 0.89 3.51 2.58
N PHE A 111 1.27 4.45 1.70
CA PHE A 111 2.34 4.25 0.73
C PHE A 111 3.67 3.97 1.42
N PHE A 112 4.03 4.76 2.42
CA PHE A 112 5.29 4.59 3.14
C PHE A 112 5.40 3.22 3.80
N VAL A 113 4.31 2.72 4.40
CA VAL A 113 4.29 1.44 5.11
C VAL A 113 4.13 0.24 4.15
N ALA A 114 3.43 0.41 3.04
CA ALA A 114 3.06 -0.72 2.17
C ALA A 114 3.95 -0.87 0.92
N SER A 115 4.53 0.21 0.40
CA SER A 115 5.35 0.14 -0.84
C SER A 115 6.58 -0.77 -0.75
N PRO A 116 7.26 -0.96 0.41
CA PRO A 116 8.39 -1.87 0.51
C PRO A 116 8.06 -3.32 0.09
N PHE A 117 6.84 -3.79 0.34
CA PHE A 117 6.42 -5.14 -0.05
C PHE A 117 6.49 -5.35 -1.57
N PHE A 118 6.02 -4.36 -2.33
CA PHE A 118 6.14 -4.40 -3.79
C PHE A 118 7.58 -4.27 -4.24
N ILE A 119 8.31 -3.28 -3.71
CA ILE A 119 9.68 -2.99 -4.15
C ILE A 119 10.58 -4.22 -3.98
N LYS A 120 10.49 -4.91 -2.83
CA LYS A 120 11.26 -6.15 -2.58
C LYS A 120 10.88 -7.25 -3.55
N THR A 121 9.59 -7.55 -3.66
CA THR A 121 9.10 -8.65 -4.50
C THR A 121 9.40 -8.43 -5.98
N ALA A 122 9.22 -7.20 -6.47
CA ALA A 122 9.55 -6.82 -7.83
C ALA A 122 11.08 -6.90 -8.08
N ARG A 123 11.90 -6.38 -7.15
CA ARG A 123 13.36 -6.47 -7.20
C ARG A 123 13.84 -7.92 -7.28
N GLU A 124 13.35 -8.78 -6.39
CA GLU A 124 13.73 -10.20 -6.39
C GLU A 124 13.33 -10.88 -7.70
N SER A 125 12.15 -10.58 -8.23
CA SER A 125 11.70 -11.13 -9.51
C SER A 125 12.53 -10.64 -10.70
N ILE A 126 12.98 -9.38 -10.68
CA ILE A 126 13.87 -8.85 -11.72
C ILE A 126 15.28 -9.45 -11.58
N ALA A 127 15.79 -9.58 -10.37
CA ALA A 127 17.10 -10.16 -10.10
C ALA A 127 17.19 -11.66 -10.45
N ALA A 128 16.07 -12.37 -10.41
CA ALA A 128 15.97 -13.77 -10.80
C ALA A 128 15.98 -14.00 -12.33
N ILE A 129 15.93 -12.94 -13.15
CA ILE A 129 16.00 -13.06 -14.61
C ILE A 129 17.40 -13.52 -15.00
N PRO A 130 17.55 -14.63 -15.78
CA PRO A 130 18.84 -15.12 -16.21
C PRO A 130 19.64 -14.06 -16.99
N SER A 131 20.89 -13.85 -16.60
CA SER A 131 21.76 -12.82 -17.18
C SER A 131 22.02 -13.02 -18.69
N ASN A 132 21.96 -14.26 -19.17
CA ASN A 132 22.09 -14.58 -20.59
C ASN A 132 20.98 -13.95 -21.45
N LEU A 133 19.77 -13.80 -20.94
CA LEU A 133 18.68 -13.14 -21.67
C LEU A 133 18.94 -11.62 -21.80
N LEU A 134 19.46 -11.01 -20.75
CA LEU A 134 19.84 -9.58 -20.78
C LEU A 134 21.04 -9.36 -21.70
N SER A 135 22.03 -10.25 -21.66
CA SER A 135 23.22 -10.20 -22.53
C SER A 135 22.85 -10.43 -23.99
N ALA A 136 21.94 -11.38 -24.30
CA ALA A 136 21.43 -11.60 -25.65
C ALA A 136 20.72 -10.37 -26.21
N SER A 137 19.88 -9.72 -25.39
CA SER A 137 19.22 -8.46 -25.76
C SER A 137 20.24 -7.36 -26.10
N ALA A 138 21.29 -7.23 -25.28
CA ALA A 138 22.37 -6.27 -25.52
C ALA A 138 23.17 -6.59 -26.81
N THR A 139 23.45 -7.87 -27.07
CA THR A 139 24.15 -8.32 -28.31
C THR A 139 23.35 -7.99 -29.56
N LEU A 140 22.01 -8.10 -29.48
CA LEU A 140 21.09 -7.70 -30.55
C LEU A 140 20.91 -6.19 -30.68
N LYS A 141 21.67 -5.39 -29.92
CA LYS A 141 21.57 -3.91 -29.87
C LYS A 141 20.14 -3.40 -29.57
N ALA A 142 19.36 -4.18 -28.80
CA ALA A 142 18.05 -3.75 -28.34
C ALA A 142 18.20 -2.56 -27.39
N SER A 143 17.30 -1.56 -27.52
CA SER A 143 17.28 -0.42 -26.59
C SER A 143 16.91 -0.88 -25.18
N ASP A 144 17.30 -0.11 -24.15
CA ASP A 144 16.93 -0.38 -22.76
C ASP A 144 15.42 -0.46 -22.58
N PHE A 145 14.65 0.39 -23.27
CA PHE A 145 13.20 0.36 -23.25
C PHE A 145 12.62 -0.90 -23.91
N TYR A 146 13.21 -1.36 -25.01
CA TYR A 146 12.80 -2.61 -25.66
C TYR A 146 13.06 -3.81 -24.74
N THR A 147 14.24 -3.89 -24.14
CA THR A 147 14.62 -4.93 -23.18
C THR A 147 13.68 -4.92 -21.96
N PHE A 148 13.40 -3.73 -21.44
CA PHE A 148 12.45 -3.57 -20.35
C PHE A 148 11.07 -4.11 -20.69
N ARG A 149 10.49 -3.67 -21.81
CA ARG A 149 9.12 -4.00 -22.19
C ARG A 149 8.94 -5.46 -22.63
N ASN A 150 9.92 -6.02 -23.35
CA ASN A 150 9.78 -7.33 -23.98
C ASN A 150 10.49 -8.48 -23.26
N VAL A 151 11.42 -8.18 -22.36
CA VAL A 151 12.14 -9.20 -21.57
C VAL A 151 11.83 -9.08 -20.10
N ILE A 152 12.11 -7.93 -19.48
CA ILE A 152 12.05 -7.79 -18.02
C ILE A 152 10.60 -7.81 -17.54
N LEU A 153 9.74 -6.96 -18.09
CA LEU A 153 8.36 -6.82 -17.65
C LEU A 153 7.55 -8.13 -17.77
N PRO A 154 7.61 -8.88 -18.88
CA PRO A 154 6.91 -10.17 -18.98
C PRO A 154 7.43 -11.21 -17.99
N LEU A 155 8.75 -11.27 -17.75
CA LEU A 155 9.35 -12.25 -16.85
C LEU A 155 9.11 -11.93 -15.37
N CYS A 156 9.11 -10.65 -14.97
CA CYS A 156 8.88 -10.27 -13.59
C CYS A 156 7.40 -10.08 -13.23
N ARG A 157 6.46 -10.15 -14.20
CA ARG A 157 5.03 -9.84 -13.99
C ARG A 157 4.39 -10.63 -12.84
N LYS A 158 4.77 -11.90 -12.64
CA LYS A 158 4.23 -12.74 -11.57
C LYS A 158 4.61 -12.20 -10.20
N GLY A 159 5.89 -11.93 -9.98
CA GLY A 159 6.34 -11.36 -8.71
C GLY A 159 5.84 -9.93 -8.51
N ALA A 160 5.81 -9.11 -9.57
CA ALA A 160 5.25 -7.77 -9.51
C ALA A 160 3.76 -7.79 -9.12
N SER A 161 2.94 -8.65 -9.71
CA SER A 161 1.52 -8.77 -9.35
C SER A 161 1.34 -9.26 -7.91
N THR A 162 2.13 -10.23 -7.45
CA THR A 162 2.12 -10.67 -6.05
C THR A 162 2.51 -9.53 -5.12
N GLY A 163 3.55 -8.76 -5.44
CA GLY A 163 3.96 -7.60 -4.67
C GLY A 163 2.89 -6.52 -4.58
N LEU A 164 2.19 -6.20 -5.71
CA LEU A 164 1.07 -5.25 -5.70
C LEU A 164 -0.07 -5.71 -4.80
N ALA A 165 -0.36 -7.00 -4.84
CA ALA A 165 -1.38 -7.59 -4.00
C ALA A 165 -1.05 -7.47 -2.50
N MET A 166 0.18 -7.79 -2.12
CA MET A 166 0.66 -7.64 -0.74
C MET A 166 0.62 -6.17 -0.31
N THR A 167 1.04 -5.26 -1.18
CA THR A 167 0.96 -3.82 -0.94
C THR A 167 -0.48 -3.36 -0.72
N TRP A 168 -1.44 -3.80 -1.55
CA TRP A 168 -2.83 -3.43 -1.37
C TRP A 168 -3.41 -3.95 -0.05
N ALA A 169 -3.20 -5.25 0.24
CA ALA A 169 -3.65 -5.84 1.51
C ALA A 169 -3.06 -5.09 2.72
N ARG A 170 -1.76 -4.75 2.64
CA ARG A 170 -1.07 -4.01 3.70
C ARG A 170 -1.59 -2.58 3.84
N ALA A 171 -1.85 -1.88 2.73
CA ALA A 171 -2.40 -0.53 2.73
C ALA A 171 -3.84 -0.50 3.26
N LEU A 172 -4.68 -1.44 2.83
CA LEU A 172 -6.08 -1.53 3.26
C LEU A 172 -6.21 -1.78 4.77
N GLY A 173 -5.31 -2.59 5.35
CA GLY A 173 -5.26 -2.88 6.78
C GLY A 173 -4.45 -1.88 7.60
N GLU A 174 -3.93 -0.79 7.00
CA GLU A 174 -3.12 0.17 7.75
C GLU A 174 -3.97 1.03 8.68
N PHE A 175 -3.56 1.09 9.93
CA PHE A 175 -4.21 1.85 10.99
C PHE A 175 -3.26 2.87 11.63
N GLY A 176 -2.14 2.41 12.17
CA GLY A 176 -1.30 3.19 13.07
C GLY A 176 -0.70 4.44 12.46
N ALA A 177 -0.05 4.30 11.28
CA ALA A 177 0.54 5.43 10.59
C ALA A 177 -0.54 6.37 10.05
N THR A 178 -1.65 5.82 9.55
CA THR A 178 -2.77 6.61 9.05
C THR A 178 -3.42 7.44 10.15
N ALA A 179 -3.68 6.85 11.32
CA ALA A 179 -4.28 7.57 12.46
C ALA A 179 -3.40 8.72 12.95
N MET A 180 -2.08 8.55 12.93
CA MET A 180 -1.14 9.60 13.35
C MET A 180 -1.05 10.75 12.34
N VAL A 181 -1.05 10.46 11.03
CA VAL A 181 -0.84 11.48 9.97
C VAL A 181 -2.15 12.16 9.58
N ALA A 182 -3.21 11.38 9.43
CA ALA A 182 -4.49 11.88 8.92
C ALA A 182 -5.56 12.10 10.02
N GLY A 183 -5.34 11.57 11.22
CA GLY A 183 -6.28 11.63 12.33
C GLY A 183 -7.56 10.82 12.06
N ASN A 184 -8.62 11.17 12.79
CA ASN A 184 -9.96 10.62 12.61
C ASN A 184 -10.97 11.76 12.46
N ILE A 185 -11.22 12.17 11.23
CA ILE A 185 -12.22 13.20 10.91
C ILE A 185 -13.36 12.48 10.16
N PRO A 186 -14.56 12.33 10.78
CA PRO A 186 -15.70 11.68 10.14
C PRO A 186 -16.00 12.27 8.75
N GLY A 187 -16.19 11.41 7.76
CA GLY A 187 -16.46 11.81 6.38
C GLY A 187 -15.26 12.35 5.60
N LYS A 188 -14.10 12.56 6.22
CA LYS A 188 -12.89 13.10 5.55
C LYS A 188 -11.70 12.16 5.61
N THR A 189 -11.33 11.64 6.78
CA THR A 189 -10.13 10.81 6.98
C THR A 189 -10.39 9.52 7.75
N GLU A 190 -11.63 9.21 8.05
CA GLU A 190 -12.03 8.01 8.75
C GLU A 190 -11.98 6.78 7.82
N THR A 191 -10.88 6.02 7.89
CA THR A 191 -10.76 4.73 7.19
C THR A 191 -11.45 3.61 7.96
N MET A 192 -11.72 2.44 7.29
CA MET A 192 -12.35 1.30 7.96
C MET A 192 -11.60 0.86 9.22
N THR A 193 -10.27 0.83 9.19
CA THR A 193 -9.45 0.45 10.34
C THR A 193 -9.55 1.43 11.50
N ILE A 194 -9.61 2.72 11.19
CA ILE A 194 -9.82 3.79 12.19
C ILE A 194 -11.24 3.71 12.76
N ALA A 195 -12.27 3.54 11.91
CA ALA A 195 -13.66 3.41 12.34
C ALA A 195 -13.84 2.20 13.27
N ILE A 196 -13.29 1.03 12.92
CA ILE A 196 -13.33 -0.18 13.77
C ILE A 196 -12.79 0.11 15.17
N TYR A 197 -11.63 0.76 15.25
CA TYR A 197 -11.00 1.09 16.51
C TYR A 197 -11.82 2.11 17.33
N MET A 198 -12.24 3.20 16.71
CA MET A 198 -12.98 4.28 17.39
C MET A 198 -14.35 3.83 17.88
N GLU A 199 -15.08 3.06 17.06
CA GLU A 199 -16.36 2.48 17.45
C GLU A 199 -16.21 1.48 18.58
N ALA A 200 -15.18 0.62 18.57
CA ALA A 200 -14.90 -0.29 19.67
C ALA A 200 -14.61 0.46 20.98
N MET A 201 -13.82 1.53 20.93
CA MET A 201 -13.48 2.33 22.10
C MET A 201 -14.67 3.14 22.66
N SER A 202 -15.62 3.55 21.81
CA SER A 202 -16.81 4.29 22.21
C SER A 202 -17.97 3.39 22.70
N GLY A 203 -17.78 2.07 22.73
CA GLY A 203 -18.79 1.09 23.13
C GLY A 203 -19.74 0.66 21.99
N GLY A 204 -19.51 1.12 20.78
CA GLY A 204 -20.29 0.76 19.58
C GLY A 204 -19.87 -0.58 18.96
N LEU A 205 -19.78 -1.64 19.77
CA LEU A 205 -19.27 -2.96 19.35
C LEU A 205 -19.98 -3.52 18.11
N ASN A 206 -21.29 -3.35 17.97
CA ASN A 206 -22.03 -3.86 16.81
C ASN A 206 -21.56 -3.20 15.51
N ARG A 207 -21.34 -1.88 15.51
CA ARG A 207 -20.82 -1.15 14.34
C ARG A 207 -19.38 -1.53 14.03
N SER A 208 -18.54 -1.60 15.05
CA SER A 208 -17.16 -2.05 14.92
C SER A 208 -17.08 -3.45 14.28
N ILE A 209 -17.90 -4.41 14.75
CA ILE A 209 -18.00 -5.75 14.19
C ILE A 209 -18.48 -5.71 12.73
N SER A 210 -19.46 -4.86 12.40
CA SER A 210 -19.99 -4.72 11.05
C SER A 210 -18.92 -4.23 10.08
N THR A 211 -18.19 -3.17 10.44
CA THR A 211 -17.08 -2.63 9.63
C THR A 211 -15.94 -3.65 9.50
N ALA A 212 -15.63 -4.37 10.59
CA ALA A 212 -14.60 -5.40 10.57
C ALA A 212 -14.97 -6.58 9.65
N LEU A 213 -16.22 -7.01 9.62
CA LEU A 213 -16.70 -8.04 8.69
C LEU A 213 -16.52 -7.62 7.23
N VAL A 214 -16.85 -6.38 6.90
CA VAL A 214 -16.62 -5.83 5.56
C VAL A 214 -15.15 -5.87 5.19
N LEU A 215 -14.28 -5.40 6.08
CA LEU A 215 -12.83 -5.41 5.85
C LEU A 215 -12.29 -6.83 5.62
N VAL A 216 -12.76 -7.80 6.43
CA VAL A 216 -12.38 -9.23 6.29
C VAL A 216 -12.87 -9.80 4.95
N LEU A 217 -14.11 -9.50 4.56
CA LEU A 217 -14.66 -9.97 3.27
C LEU A 217 -13.89 -9.40 2.08
N PHE A 218 -13.54 -8.11 2.10
CA PHE A 218 -12.70 -7.51 1.06
C PHE A 218 -11.32 -8.15 1.02
N SER A 219 -10.68 -8.31 2.17
CA SER A 219 -9.35 -8.92 2.26
C SER A 219 -9.36 -10.38 1.79
N PHE A 220 -10.39 -11.15 2.19
CA PHE A 220 -10.57 -12.53 1.75
C PHE A 220 -10.78 -12.61 0.23
N THR A 221 -11.69 -11.80 -0.31
CA THR A 221 -11.99 -11.78 -1.74
C THR A 221 -10.75 -11.44 -2.56
N LEU A 222 -9.98 -10.44 -2.12
CA LEU A 222 -8.72 -10.08 -2.73
C LEU A 222 -7.74 -11.28 -2.77
N LEU A 223 -7.46 -11.85 -1.60
CA LEU A 223 -6.54 -12.97 -1.49
C LEU A 223 -7.00 -14.19 -2.31
N PHE A 224 -8.30 -14.44 -2.34
CA PHE A 224 -8.90 -15.53 -3.13
C PHE A 224 -8.69 -15.32 -4.64
N ILE A 225 -8.98 -14.11 -5.15
CA ILE A 225 -8.76 -13.77 -6.57
C ILE A 225 -7.29 -13.96 -6.95
N LEU A 226 -6.39 -13.46 -6.10
CA LEU A 226 -4.95 -13.58 -6.35
C LEU A 226 -4.47 -15.04 -6.34
N LYS A 227 -5.00 -15.86 -5.44
CA LYS A 227 -4.65 -17.28 -5.36
C LYS A 227 -5.12 -18.05 -6.59
N ILE A 228 -6.32 -17.73 -7.10
CA ILE A 228 -6.83 -18.33 -8.36
C ILE A 228 -5.95 -17.91 -9.55
N GLN A 229 -5.58 -16.64 -9.63
CA GLN A 229 -4.71 -16.15 -10.71
C GLN A 229 -3.31 -16.77 -10.66
N ALA A 230 -2.75 -16.95 -9.48
CA ALA A 230 -1.48 -17.63 -9.28
C ALA A 230 -1.59 -19.14 -9.64
N GLY A 231 -2.65 -19.83 -9.22
CA GLY A 231 -2.86 -21.25 -9.48
C GLY A 231 -2.97 -21.59 -10.98
N ARG A 232 -3.70 -20.79 -11.75
CA ARG A 232 -3.83 -20.94 -13.21
C ARG A 232 -2.51 -20.82 -13.99
N GLN A 233 -1.45 -20.37 -13.35
CA GLN A 233 -0.14 -20.17 -13.98
C GLN A 233 0.85 -21.32 -13.73
N TYR A 234 0.45 -22.36 -12.96
CA TYR A 234 1.25 -23.58 -12.76
C TYR A 234 0.85 -24.74 -13.69
N GLU A 235 -0.19 -24.54 -14.52
CA GLU A 235 -0.70 -25.59 -15.43
C GLU A 235 -0.17 -25.49 -16.87
N TYR A 236 0.89 -24.66 -17.13
CA TYR A 236 1.56 -24.58 -18.44
C TYR A 236 3.07 -24.63 -18.30
#